data_c5f2c2ea688fdada1ac98a26e578756f
#
_entry.id   c5f2c2ea688fdada1ac98a26e578756f
#
_cell.length_a   1.000
_cell.length_b   1.000
_cell.length_c   1.000
_cell.angle_alpha   90.00
_cell.angle_beta   90.00
_cell.angle_gamma   90.00
#
_symmetry.space_group_name_H-M   'P 1'
#
loop_
_entity.id
_entity.type
_entity.pdbx_description
1 polymer ?
#
loop_
_entity_poly.entity_id
_entity_poly.type
_entity_poly.pdbx_seq_one_letter_code
_entity_poly.pdbx_strand_id
1 'polypeptide(L)'
;MLKTPLATDRSPGTERNARSRTARFTLAAVAAVLTGFALAGCQSSGSKAGAGRASAAAAGPVSVQPQRSWDDAIIYFALVDRFADGDSTNNKNVQPGNPGGWHGGDLKGLAQQLDEIADLGATAIWINPVQLQIPDPLFASGPAETGTQNGFEHWGFHGYWMEDFAQLDPQFGTEDDLRALVEAAHARGIKILLDVVYNHSGYGSRYETDPQFKGWVRKKLTDCSADPITCQVGGLPDFVTEDPTVADYLLTSTIGIAERTGVDGFRLDTVKHIDHPFWQEHRARTRAAMGDDFFLLAEVWGGSATVLDEWFVNDEMDSGFDFTFSGSCRSFVEGKGRTIAFAAYLEKRHRVRDGYYLAHYLSSHDEPMALYELGYDVDKFRMCVALQMTSLGIPVIYYGEEVARKGSVWPTNRKNMPWGERDVRPGNGVERDESLRAYYQKLIQIRRDHRALSRGNYTRLYWEGDLLMFSRVDEESGDAVVVAVNRGSVEATGSVPTPAAWGEQVIRELITEKGLEAYRDELTVTVPAMETRIYTP
;
A
#
# COMPACT_ATOMS: atom_id res chain seq x y z
N MET A 1 -57.01 25.87 35.32
CA MET A 1 -57.37 25.38 36.65
C MET A 1 -56.24 24.51 37.11
N LEU A 2 -55.30 25.05 37.93
CA LEU A 2 -55.18 24.76 39.36
C LEU A 2 -54.75 23.29 39.59
N LYS A 3 -53.68 22.87 40.23
CA LYS A 3 -52.71 23.40 41.18
C LYS A 3 -51.60 22.36 41.40
N THR A 4 -50.33 22.74 41.50
CA THR A 4 -49.30 22.11 42.34
C THR A 4 -49.71 22.26 43.84
N PRO A 5 -49.12 21.59 44.89
CA PRO A 5 -47.67 21.48 45.10
C PRO A 5 -47.18 20.35 46.06
N LEU A 6 -45.81 20.34 46.29
CA LEU A 6 -45.03 20.05 47.53
C LEU A 6 -44.74 18.57 47.89
N ALA A 7 -43.55 18.10 48.00
CA ALA A 7 -42.26 18.39 48.67
C ALA A 7 -42.00 17.45 49.87
N THR A 8 -40.71 17.15 50.06
CA THR A 8 -39.97 16.60 51.24
C THR A 8 -39.83 15.07 51.32
N ASP A 9 -38.74 14.42 51.69
CA ASP A 9 -37.54 14.83 52.46
C ASP A 9 -36.44 13.73 52.36
N ARG A 10 -35.12 14.09 52.33
CA ARG A 10 -33.88 13.56 52.94
C ARG A 10 -33.77 12.06 53.30
N SER A 11 -32.65 11.35 53.18
CA SER A 11 -31.19 11.53 53.11
C SER A 11 -30.51 10.15 53.22
N PRO A 12 -29.20 9.93 53.40
CA PRO A 12 -28.16 9.81 52.39
C PRO A 12 -27.45 8.43 52.45
N GLY A 13 -26.78 8.04 51.40
CA GLY A 13 -25.99 6.79 51.43
C GLY A 13 -24.93 6.69 50.32
N THR A 14 -23.71 7.07 50.71
CA THR A 14 -22.40 6.59 50.24
C THR A 14 -22.09 6.64 48.76
N GLU A 15 -21.47 7.74 48.35
CA GLU A 15 -20.63 7.86 47.15
C GLU A 15 -19.43 6.91 47.25
N ARG A 16 -19.31 6.02 46.25
CA ARG A 16 -18.01 5.45 45.86
C ARG A 16 -17.58 6.14 44.58
N ASN A 17 -16.59 7.02 44.72
CA ASN A 17 -15.88 7.66 43.62
C ASN A 17 -15.18 6.62 42.75
N ALA A 18 -15.77 6.29 41.60
CA ALA A 18 -15.04 5.74 40.47
C ALA A 18 -14.56 6.93 39.65
N ARG A 19 -13.30 7.31 39.80
CA ARG A 19 -12.65 8.28 38.92
C ARG A 19 -12.34 7.57 37.61
N SER A 20 -13.21 7.69 36.60
CA SER A 20 -12.86 7.38 35.24
C SER A 20 -11.83 8.40 34.76
N ARG A 21 -10.60 7.96 34.54
CA ARG A 21 -9.59 8.73 33.83
C ARG A 21 -9.92 8.76 32.36
N THR A 22 -10.67 9.76 31.92
CA THR A 22 -10.84 10.08 30.51
C THR A 22 -9.55 10.71 30.00
N ALA A 23 -8.64 9.91 29.49
CA ALA A 23 -7.55 10.41 28.67
C ALA A 23 -8.13 10.83 27.32
N ARG A 24 -8.30 12.13 27.13
CA ARG A 24 -8.66 12.70 25.84
C ARG A 24 -7.40 12.73 24.97
N PHE A 25 -7.23 11.75 24.10
CA PHE A 25 -6.25 11.83 23.03
C PHE A 25 -6.91 12.46 21.80
N THR A 26 -6.44 13.63 21.44
CA THR A 26 -6.76 14.24 20.14
C THR A 26 -5.83 13.58 19.13
N LEU A 27 -6.33 12.62 18.34
CA LEU A 27 -5.63 12.21 17.14
C LEU A 27 -5.60 13.44 16.22
N ALA A 28 -4.45 14.09 16.13
CA ALA A 28 -4.22 15.14 15.18
C ALA A 28 -4.23 14.51 13.79
N ALA A 29 -5.24 14.80 13.00
CA ALA A 29 -5.18 14.59 11.56
C ALA A 29 -3.97 15.41 11.05
N VAL A 30 -2.96 14.72 10.53
CA VAL A 30 -1.82 15.38 9.88
C VAL A 30 -2.34 15.98 8.58
N ALA A 31 -2.76 17.24 8.65
CA ALA A 31 -3.00 18.05 7.46
C ALA A 31 -1.63 18.33 6.84
N ALA A 32 -1.43 17.90 5.60
CA ALA A 32 -0.24 18.23 4.81
C ALA A 32 -0.13 19.75 4.65
N VAL A 33 0.82 20.34 5.34
CA VAL A 33 1.21 21.75 5.13
C VAL A 33 2.15 21.80 3.93
N LEU A 34 1.63 22.25 2.80
CA LEU A 34 2.42 22.67 1.65
C LEU A 34 3.10 24.00 1.99
N THR A 35 4.33 23.94 2.49
CA THR A 35 5.20 25.12 2.57
C THR A 35 6.03 25.23 1.30
N GLY A 36 5.76 26.27 0.52
CA GLY A 36 6.52 26.64 -0.67
C GLY A 36 7.96 27.04 -0.33
N PHE A 37 8.92 26.40 -0.99
CA PHE A 37 10.32 26.82 -0.97
C PHE A 37 10.52 27.98 -1.96
N ALA A 38 10.92 29.12 -1.45
CA ALA A 38 11.41 30.26 -2.23
C ALA A 38 12.82 29.95 -2.75
N LEU A 39 13.00 30.07 -4.06
CA LEU A 39 14.29 30.00 -4.74
C LEU A 39 15.10 31.26 -4.42
N ALA A 40 16.18 31.12 -3.70
CA ALA A 40 17.24 32.12 -3.62
C ALA A 40 18.28 31.83 -4.72
N GLY A 41 18.38 32.71 -5.68
CA GLY A 41 19.39 32.65 -6.73
C GLY A 41 20.79 33.02 -6.21
N CYS A 42 21.78 32.19 -6.50
CA CYS A 42 23.18 32.57 -6.42
C CYS A 42 23.77 32.69 -7.82
N GLN A 43 24.27 33.85 -8.14
CA GLN A 43 25.05 34.15 -9.35
C GLN A 43 26.44 33.52 -9.20
N SER A 44 26.86 32.78 -10.21
CA SER A 44 28.24 32.31 -10.33
C SER A 44 29.02 33.15 -11.33
N SER A 45 30.12 33.69 -10.87
CA SER A 45 31.16 34.32 -11.67
C SER A 45 31.98 33.24 -12.41
N GLY A 46 32.23 33.47 -13.69
CA GLY A 46 32.95 32.57 -14.57
C GLY A 46 34.47 32.58 -14.35
N SER A 47 35.10 31.46 -14.63
CA SER A 47 36.49 31.40 -15.10
C SER A 47 36.68 30.29 -16.14
N LYS A 48 37.52 30.58 -17.12
CA LYS A 48 37.79 29.82 -18.34
C LYS A 48 38.85 28.72 -18.15
N ALA A 49 38.70 27.71 -18.99
CA ALA A 49 39.72 26.95 -19.72
C ALA A 49 40.37 25.72 -19.06
N GLY A 50 40.27 24.61 -19.83
CA GLY A 50 41.11 23.44 -19.65
C GLY A 50 40.54 22.23 -20.37
N ALA A 51 40.87 22.08 -21.69
CA ALA A 51 40.53 20.85 -22.43
C ALA A 51 41.41 19.69 -21.96
N GLY A 52 40.82 18.74 -21.26
CA GLY A 52 41.42 17.45 -20.94
C GLY A 52 40.58 16.33 -21.56
N ARG A 53 41.13 15.59 -22.51
CA ARG A 53 40.57 14.34 -23.04
C ARG A 53 40.42 13.34 -21.89
N ALA A 54 39.21 13.06 -21.48
CA ALA A 54 38.92 11.93 -20.61
C ALA A 54 38.91 10.65 -21.47
N SER A 55 39.79 9.74 -21.13
CA SER A 55 39.84 8.35 -21.59
C SER A 55 38.53 7.66 -21.16
N ALA A 56 37.86 7.02 -22.12
CA ALA A 56 36.74 6.14 -21.82
C ALA A 56 37.26 4.94 -21.00
N ALA A 57 36.94 4.91 -19.72
CA ALA A 57 37.09 3.70 -18.92
C ALA A 57 36.12 2.65 -19.45
N ALA A 58 36.65 1.49 -19.85
CA ALA A 58 35.84 0.34 -20.24
C ALA A 58 34.91 -0.04 -19.08
N ALA A 59 33.60 -0.07 -19.34
CA ALA A 59 32.61 -0.61 -18.42
C ALA A 59 33.01 -2.07 -18.09
N GLY A 60 33.19 -2.36 -16.81
CA GLY A 60 33.36 -3.73 -16.35
C GLY A 60 32.13 -4.58 -16.65
N PRO A 61 32.24 -5.91 -16.59
CA PRO A 61 31.11 -6.79 -16.88
C PRO A 61 29.96 -6.46 -15.93
N VAL A 62 28.79 -6.15 -16.50
CA VAL A 62 27.53 -6.01 -15.76
C VAL A 62 27.31 -7.33 -15.04
N SER A 63 27.35 -7.33 -13.72
CA SER A 63 26.97 -8.50 -12.94
C SER A 63 25.48 -8.70 -13.16
N VAL A 64 25.12 -9.77 -13.88
CA VAL A 64 23.74 -10.21 -13.99
C VAL A 64 23.29 -10.60 -12.58
N GLN A 65 22.52 -9.73 -11.92
CA GLN A 65 21.88 -10.03 -10.65
C GLN A 65 20.91 -11.20 -10.87
N PRO A 66 20.84 -12.18 -9.96
CA PRO A 66 19.87 -13.25 -10.08
C PRO A 66 18.47 -12.66 -10.14
N GLN A 67 17.67 -13.18 -11.08
CA GLN A 67 16.30 -12.75 -11.32
C GLN A 67 15.46 -13.03 -10.07
N ARG A 68 15.03 -11.99 -9.37
CA ARG A 68 14.21 -12.14 -8.15
C ARG A 68 12.79 -12.55 -8.54
N SER A 69 12.17 -13.44 -7.77
CA SER A 69 10.86 -14.04 -8.08
C SER A 69 9.65 -13.08 -7.90
N TRP A 70 9.90 -11.80 -7.61
CA TRP A 70 8.89 -10.76 -7.34
C TRP A 70 8.77 -9.71 -8.45
N ASP A 71 9.51 -9.84 -9.56
CA ASP A 71 9.50 -8.88 -10.67
C ASP A 71 8.10 -8.65 -11.26
N ASP A 72 7.31 -9.71 -11.37
CA ASP A 72 5.99 -9.70 -11.99
C ASP A 72 4.85 -9.70 -10.95
N ALA A 73 5.17 -9.38 -9.70
CA ALA A 73 4.19 -9.39 -8.63
C ALA A 73 3.09 -8.33 -8.85
N ILE A 74 1.87 -8.72 -8.55
CA ILE A 74 0.68 -7.88 -8.43
C ILE A 74 0.08 -8.22 -7.07
N ILE A 75 0.20 -7.30 -6.13
CA ILE A 75 -0.18 -7.52 -4.74
C ILE A 75 -1.64 -7.08 -4.53
N TYR A 76 -2.44 -7.93 -3.89
CA TYR A 76 -3.76 -7.57 -3.38
C TYR A 76 -3.67 -7.39 -1.87
N PHE A 77 -3.95 -6.18 -1.37
CA PHE A 77 -3.95 -5.92 0.07
C PHE A 77 -5.32 -6.17 0.66
N ALA A 78 -5.45 -7.22 1.48
CA ALA A 78 -6.67 -7.59 2.19
C ALA A 78 -6.57 -7.20 3.68
N LEU A 79 -7.50 -6.36 4.14
CA LEU A 79 -7.71 -6.12 5.56
C LEU A 79 -8.62 -7.24 6.10
N VAL A 80 -8.03 -8.20 6.81
CA VAL A 80 -8.64 -9.52 7.12
C VAL A 80 -10.02 -9.38 7.77
N ASP A 81 -10.13 -8.57 8.84
CA ASP A 81 -11.40 -8.35 9.55
C ASP A 81 -12.53 -7.81 8.65
N ARG A 82 -12.20 -7.13 7.58
CA ARG A 82 -13.14 -6.46 6.67
C ARG A 82 -13.45 -7.26 5.42
N PHE A 83 -12.75 -8.39 5.22
CA PHE A 83 -12.80 -9.13 3.97
C PHE A 83 -13.90 -10.19 3.98
N ALA A 84 -13.73 -11.28 4.72
CA ALA A 84 -14.70 -12.36 4.79
C ALA A 84 -14.64 -13.10 6.13
N ASP A 85 -15.80 -13.44 6.70
CA ASP A 85 -15.99 -14.24 7.92
C ASP A 85 -16.15 -15.72 7.52
N GLY A 86 -15.16 -16.54 7.86
CA GLY A 86 -15.14 -17.97 7.58
C GLY A 86 -15.42 -18.84 8.79
N ASP A 87 -15.32 -18.29 10.00
CA ASP A 87 -15.55 -19.00 11.26
C ASP A 87 -16.27 -18.12 12.30
N SER A 88 -17.57 -18.09 12.26
CA SER A 88 -18.35 -17.30 13.21
C SER A 88 -18.18 -17.71 14.69
N THR A 89 -17.46 -18.80 14.98
CA THR A 89 -17.22 -19.25 16.37
C THR A 89 -16.08 -18.52 17.04
N ASN A 90 -15.19 -17.87 16.25
CA ASN A 90 -14.09 -17.04 16.74
C ASN A 90 -14.51 -15.57 16.96
N ASN A 91 -15.70 -15.20 16.51
CA ASN A 91 -16.24 -13.84 16.58
C ASN A 91 -16.47 -13.38 18.04
N LYS A 92 -15.61 -12.48 18.51
CA LYS A 92 -15.76 -11.80 19.82
C LYS A 92 -15.91 -10.30 19.58
N ASN A 93 -16.84 -9.68 20.29
CA ASN A 93 -17.07 -8.23 20.25
C ASN A 93 -17.34 -7.67 18.82
N VAL A 94 -17.90 -8.48 17.91
CA VAL A 94 -18.22 -8.07 16.55
C VAL A 94 -19.31 -7.00 16.56
N GLN A 95 -19.00 -5.84 15.96
CA GLN A 95 -19.84 -4.63 15.96
C GLN A 95 -19.93 -4.04 14.54
N PRO A 96 -20.67 -4.65 13.59
CA PRO A 96 -20.68 -4.21 12.19
C PRO A 96 -21.15 -2.77 11.97
N GLY A 97 -21.89 -2.20 12.93
CA GLY A 97 -22.34 -0.81 12.91
C GLY A 97 -21.30 0.19 13.44
N ASN A 98 -20.21 -0.27 14.03
CA ASN A 98 -19.13 0.56 14.54
C ASN A 98 -17.94 0.54 13.56
N PRO A 99 -17.58 1.64 12.90
CA PRO A 99 -16.51 1.64 11.92
C PRO A 99 -15.13 1.32 12.52
N GLY A 100 -14.97 1.47 13.83
CA GLY A 100 -13.77 1.11 14.58
C GLY A 100 -13.85 -0.25 15.27
N GLY A 101 -14.99 -0.97 15.17
CA GLY A 101 -15.19 -2.28 15.78
C GLY A 101 -14.65 -3.43 14.94
N TRP A 102 -14.62 -4.61 15.54
CA TRP A 102 -14.44 -5.86 14.81
C TRP A 102 -15.68 -6.15 13.95
N HIS A 103 -15.49 -6.67 12.73
CA HIS A 103 -16.57 -7.05 11.82
C HIS A 103 -16.61 -8.56 11.53
N GLY A 104 -15.62 -9.30 12.00
CA GLY A 104 -15.60 -10.76 12.02
C GLY A 104 -14.94 -11.44 10.83
N GLY A 105 -14.28 -10.70 9.94
CA GLY A 105 -13.44 -11.31 8.91
C GLY A 105 -12.22 -12.00 9.53
N ASP A 106 -11.84 -13.16 8.97
CA ASP A 106 -10.79 -14.01 9.50
C ASP A 106 -9.98 -14.73 8.40
N LEU A 107 -8.91 -15.43 8.79
CA LEU A 107 -8.02 -16.15 7.88
C LEU A 107 -8.76 -17.26 7.10
N LYS A 108 -9.73 -17.93 7.72
CA LYS A 108 -10.56 -18.95 7.04
C LYS A 108 -11.44 -18.33 5.98
N GLY A 109 -12.06 -17.18 6.29
CA GLY A 109 -12.86 -16.43 5.32
C GLY A 109 -12.04 -15.96 4.14
N LEU A 110 -10.84 -15.43 4.38
CA LEU A 110 -9.92 -15.07 3.32
C LEU A 110 -9.55 -16.29 2.47
N ALA A 111 -9.24 -17.44 3.09
CA ALA A 111 -8.93 -18.68 2.39
C ALA A 111 -10.11 -19.18 1.52
N GLN A 112 -11.35 -19.06 2.00
CA GLN A 112 -12.56 -19.42 1.24
C GLN A 112 -12.80 -18.51 0.02
N GLN A 113 -12.28 -17.30 0.01
CA GLN A 113 -12.48 -16.32 -1.07
C GLN A 113 -11.23 -16.15 -1.96
N LEU A 114 -10.23 -17.02 -1.88
CA LEU A 114 -9.02 -16.95 -2.71
C LEU A 114 -9.30 -16.99 -4.21
N ASP A 115 -10.37 -17.67 -4.64
CA ASP A 115 -10.74 -17.73 -6.06
C ASP A 115 -11.13 -16.35 -6.61
N GLU A 116 -11.72 -15.47 -5.80
CA GLU A 116 -12.00 -14.07 -6.17
C GLU A 116 -10.72 -13.30 -6.49
N ILE A 117 -9.69 -13.50 -5.67
CA ILE A 117 -8.39 -12.82 -5.81
C ILE A 117 -7.59 -13.44 -6.97
N ALA A 118 -7.63 -14.77 -7.11
CA ALA A 118 -6.99 -15.48 -8.23
C ALA A 118 -7.61 -15.09 -9.58
N ASP A 119 -8.94 -15.01 -9.65
CA ASP A 119 -9.67 -14.62 -10.85
C ASP A 119 -9.45 -13.13 -11.22
N LEU A 120 -9.18 -12.27 -10.25
CA LEU A 120 -8.72 -10.91 -10.51
C LEU A 120 -7.34 -10.89 -11.21
N GLY A 121 -6.51 -11.90 -10.97
CA GLY A 121 -5.18 -12.07 -11.54
C GLY A 121 -4.05 -11.61 -10.63
N ALA A 122 -4.30 -11.32 -9.35
CA ALA A 122 -3.26 -11.02 -8.37
C ALA A 122 -2.35 -12.24 -8.15
N THR A 123 -1.06 -11.99 -7.89
CA THR A 123 -0.04 -13.02 -7.70
C THR A 123 0.52 -13.06 -6.29
N ALA A 124 0.15 -12.08 -5.46
CA ALA A 124 0.46 -12.05 -4.05
C ALA A 124 -0.68 -11.39 -3.26
N ILE A 125 -0.81 -11.76 -1.99
CA ILE A 125 -1.74 -11.14 -1.04
C ILE A 125 -0.91 -10.56 0.11
N TRP A 126 -1.10 -9.29 0.43
CA TRP A 126 -0.65 -8.69 1.67
C TRP A 126 -1.82 -8.71 2.66
N ILE A 127 -1.62 -9.30 3.84
CA ILE A 127 -2.55 -9.27 4.96
C ILE A 127 -2.00 -8.38 6.08
N ASN A 128 -2.89 -7.65 6.78
CA ASN A 128 -2.52 -6.86 7.96
C ASN A 128 -1.91 -7.75 9.06
N PRO A 129 -1.26 -7.17 10.10
CA PRO A 129 -0.75 -7.96 11.21
C PRO A 129 -1.88 -8.77 11.88
N VAL A 130 -1.59 -10.03 12.22
CA VAL A 130 -2.57 -10.96 12.81
C VAL A 130 -2.19 -11.42 14.23
N GLN A 131 -1.15 -10.82 14.81
CA GLN A 131 -0.75 -11.08 16.19
C GLN A 131 -1.83 -10.60 17.17
N LEU A 132 -1.75 -11.09 18.42
CA LEU A 132 -2.71 -10.80 19.48
C LEU A 132 -2.79 -9.31 19.76
N GLN A 133 -3.99 -8.76 19.68
CA GLN A 133 -4.27 -7.34 19.86
C GLN A 133 -4.66 -7.02 21.31
N ILE A 134 -4.49 -5.75 21.75
CA ILE A 134 -4.96 -5.31 23.06
C ILE A 134 -6.45 -5.63 23.25
N PRO A 135 -6.85 -6.10 24.46
CA PRO A 135 -8.20 -6.62 24.67
C PRO A 135 -9.28 -5.55 24.76
N ASP A 136 -8.91 -4.30 25.02
CA ASP A 136 -9.83 -3.21 25.27
C ASP A 136 -9.79 -2.16 24.14
N PRO A 137 -10.93 -1.55 23.79
CA PRO A 137 -10.96 -0.50 22.78
C PRO A 137 -10.46 0.83 23.32
N LEU A 138 -10.03 1.69 22.39
CA LEU A 138 -9.81 3.10 22.65
C LEU A 138 -11.00 3.92 22.15
N PHE A 139 -11.28 5.05 22.81
CA PHE A 139 -12.33 5.94 22.34
C PHE A 139 -11.76 6.96 21.35
N ALA A 140 -12.21 6.91 20.11
CA ALA A 140 -11.79 7.80 19.03
C ALA A 140 -12.90 8.74 18.60
N SER A 141 -12.55 9.95 18.18
CA SER A 141 -13.48 10.88 17.51
C SER A 141 -13.47 10.58 16.01
N GLY A 142 -14.65 10.31 15.43
CA GLY A 142 -14.81 10.12 14.00
C GLY A 142 -15.21 11.40 13.28
N PRO A 143 -15.00 11.48 11.95
CA PRO A 143 -15.57 12.54 11.13
C PRO A 143 -17.11 12.45 11.09
N ALA A 144 -17.77 13.56 10.78
CA ALA A 144 -19.24 13.64 10.72
C ALA A 144 -19.88 12.61 9.76
N GLU A 145 -19.14 12.21 8.73
CA GLU A 145 -19.56 11.23 7.71
C GLU A 145 -19.83 9.83 8.27
N THR A 146 -19.29 9.49 9.43
CA THR A 146 -19.50 8.17 10.06
C THR A 146 -20.84 8.08 10.79
N GLY A 147 -21.54 9.19 10.99
CA GLY A 147 -22.71 9.27 11.86
C GLY A 147 -22.39 9.23 13.35
N THR A 148 -21.11 9.18 13.72
CA THR A 148 -20.64 9.14 15.11
C THR A 148 -20.19 10.52 15.56
N GLN A 149 -21.13 11.44 15.75
CA GLN A 149 -20.83 12.83 16.13
C GLN A 149 -20.06 12.97 17.45
N ASN A 150 -20.13 11.98 18.33
CA ASN A 150 -19.49 11.99 19.66
C ASN A 150 -18.29 11.02 19.77
N GLY A 151 -17.83 10.47 18.65
CA GLY A 151 -16.78 9.46 18.64
C GLY A 151 -17.30 8.02 18.73
N PHE A 152 -16.40 7.06 18.66
CA PHE A 152 -16.70 5.63 18.64
C PHE A 152 -15.58 4.83 19.31
N GLU A 153 -15.87 3.59 19.73
CA GLU A 153 -14.86 2.63 20.17
C GLU A 153 -14.01 2.17 19.00
N HIS A 154 -12.69 2.24 19.16
CA HIS A 154 -11.73 1.79 18.16
C HIS A 154 -10.95 0.60 18.72
N TRP A 155 -11.15 -0.56 18.11
CA TRP A 155 -10.57 -1.84 18.47
C TRP A 155 -9.34 -2.15 17.61
N GLY A 156 -8.55 -3.13 18.00
CA GLY A 156 -7.34 -3.56 17.30
C GLY A 156 -7.56 -4.36 16.01
N PHE A 157 -8.75 -4.34 15.41
CA PHE A 157 -9.11 -5.11 14.20
C PHE A 157 -8.14 -4.92 13.02
N HIS A 158 -7.41 -3.83 13.02
CA HIS A 158 -6.44 -3.49 11.99
C HIS A 158 -5.08 -4.20 12.17
N GLY A 159 -4.80 -4.76 13.36
CA GLY A 159 -3.60 -5.52 13.63
C GLY A 159 -2.40 -4.74 14.18
N TYR A 160 -2.46 -3.40 14.28
CA TYR A 160 -1.29 -2.58 14.65
C TYR A 160 -1.20 -2.25 16.15
N TRP A 161 -2.04 -2.87 17.00
CA TRP A 161 -2.02 -2.65 18.46
C TRP A 161 -1.75 -3.96 19.21
N MET A 162 -0.55 -4.53 18.98
CA MET A 162 -0.17 -5.81 19.56
C MET A 162 -0.15 -5.78 21.08
N GLU A 163 -0.80 -6.79 21.68
CA GLU A 163 -0.68 -7.21 23.07
C GLU A 163 0.45 -8.25 23.23
N ASP A 164 0.60 -9.14 22.24
CA ASP A 164 1.64 -10.17 22.25
C ASP A 164 2.11 -10.49 20.83
N PHE A 165 3.42 -10.40 20.58
CA PHE A 165 4.03 -10.67 19.26
C PHE A 165 4.19 -12.17 18.97
N ALA A 166 4.17 -13.02 19.98
CA ALA A 166 4.42 -14.46 19.85
C ALA A 166 3.15 -15.28 19.57
N GLN A 167 1.97 -14.67 19.62
CA GLN A 167 0.68 -15.33 19.46
C GLN A 167 -0.16 -14.65 18.40
N LEU A 168 -0.99 -15.42 17.70
CA LEU A 168 -2.03 -14.86 16.82
C LEU A 168 -3.28 -14.48 17.63
N ASP A 169 -4.00 -13.45 17.17
CA ASP A 169 -5.29 -13.10 17.74
C ASP A 169 -6.34 -14.16 17.33
N PRO A 170 -7.02 -14.78 18.30
CA PRO A 170 -8.03 -15.80 18.01
C PRO A 170 -9.17 -15.30 17.09
N GLN A 171 -9.43 -13.99 17.03
CA GLN A 171 -10.44 -13.43 16.13
C GLN A 171 -10.00 -13.47 14.67
N PHE A 172 -8.70 -13.41 14.40
CA PHE A 172 -8.17 -13.68 13.06
C PHE A 172 -8.05 -15.20 12.76
N GLY A 173 -7.84 -16.03 13.80
CA GLY A 173 -7.65 -17.47 13.68
C GLY A 173 -6.40 -17.97 14.38
N THR A 174 -5.96 -19.15 14.00
CA THR A 174 -4.79 -19.84 14.56
C THR A 174 -3.63 -19.86 13.57
N GLU A 175 -2.42 -20.28 14.02
CA GLU A 175 -1.30 -20.53 13.09
C GLU A 175 -1.62 -21.65 12.07
N ASP A 176 -2.45 -22.63 12.44
CA ASP A 176 -2.92 -23.65 11.50
C ASP A 176 -3.84 -23.05 10.42
N ASP A 177 -4.67 -22.08 10.77
CA ASP A 177 -5.49 -21.36 9.79
C ASP A 177 -4.64 -20.49 8.85
N LEU A 178 -3.59 -19.85 9.37
CA LEU A 178 -2.64 -19.09 8.53
C LEU A 178 -1.87 -20.02 7.60
N ARG A 179 -1.39 -21.18 8.09
CA ARG A 179 -0.73 -22.18 7.26
C ARG A 179 -1.65 -22.70 6.16
N ALA A 180 -2.90 -23.02 6.50
CA ALA A 180 -3.91 -23.47 5.54
C ALA A 180 -4.20 -22.40 4.47
N LEU A 181 -4.24 -21.11 4.84
CA LEU A 181 -4.35 -20.00 3.91
C LEU A 181 -3.15 -19.96 2.95
N VAL A 182 -1.92 -20.06 3.47
CA VAL A 182 -0.69 -20.08 2.66
C VAL A 182 -0.70 -21.25 1.68
N GLU A 183 -0.98 -22.46 2.14
CA GLU A 183 -1.05 -23.64 1.28
C GLU A 183 -2.12 -23.50 0.17
N ALA A 184 -3.29 -22.99 0.51
CA ALA A 184 -4.37 -22.76 -0.44
C ALA A 184 -4.04 -21.65 -1.46
N ALA A 185 -3.32 -20.60 -1.05
CA ALA A 185 -2.83 -19.54 -1.92
C ALA A 185 -1.74 -20.06 -2.87
N HIS A 186 -0.76 -20.81 -2.34
CA HIS A 186 0.29 -21.46 -3.14
C HIS A 186 -0.27 -22.40 -4.22
N ALA A 187 -1.32 -23.17 -3.88
CA ALA A 187 -2.01 -24.02 -4.87
C ALA A 187 -2.61 -23.24 -6.05
N ARG A 188 -2.78 -21.91 -5.90
CA ARG A 188 -3.25 -20.98 -6.95
C ARG A 188 -2.12 -20.13 -7.55
N GLY A 189 -0.86 -20.37 -7.16
CA GLY A 189 0.28 -19.56 -7.57
C GLY A 189 0.29 -18.16 -6.95
N ILE A 190 -0.35 -17.99 -5.79
CA ILE A 190 -0.43 -16.72 -5.04
C ILE A 190 0.47 -16.80 -3.81
N LYS A 191 1.33 -15.81 -3.63
CA LYS A 191 2.21 -15.66 -2.46
C LYS A 191 1.51 -14.90 -1.34
N ILE A 192 1.95 -15.10 -0.09
CA ILE A 192 1.42 -14.37 1.07
C ILE A 192 2.50 -13.50 1.70
N LEU A 193 2.22 -12.20 1.82
CA LEU A 193 2.99 -11.24 2.62
C LEU A 193 2.26 -10.99 3.93
N LEU A 194 2.92 -11.27 5.04
CA LEU A 194 2.44 -10.92 6.38
C LEU A 194 2.94 -9.53 6.75
N ASP A 195 2.03 -8.65 7.17
CA ASP A 195 2.42 -7.36 7.76
C ASP A 195 2.97 -7.56 9.17
N VAL A 196 4.09 -6.92 9.47
CA VAL A 196 4.73 -7.01 10.77
C VAL A 196 5.17 -5.63 11.27
N VAL A 197 5.03 -5.44 12.57
CA VAL A 197 5.40 -4.21 13.28
C VAL A 197 6.51 -4.52 14.25
N TYR A 198 7.56 -3.71 14.30
CA TYR A 198 8.64 -3.83 15.27
C TYR A 198 8.82 -2.59 16.12
N ASN A 199 8.34 -1.45 15.61
CA ASN A 199 8.52 -0.16 16.27
C ASN A 199 7.75 -0.02 17.58
N HIS A 200 6.53 -0.55 17.65
CA HIS A 200 5.62 -0.25 18.76
C HIS A 200 4.71 -1.43 19.11
N SER A 201 4.13 -1.38 20.31
CA SER A 201 3.03 -2.23 20.75
C SER A 201 1.71 -1.45 20.84
N GLY A 202 0.63 -2.14 21.21
CA GLY A 202 -0.65 -1.49 21.52
C GLY A 202 -0.61 -0.66 22.79
N TYR A 203 -1.49 0.33 22.90
CA TYR A 203 -1.61 1.17 24.08
C TYR A 203 -2.01 0.35 25.30
N GLY A 204 -1.27 0.47 26.40
CA GLY A 204 -1.52 -0.24 27.64
C GLY A 204 -1.24 -1.74 27.58
N SER A 205 -0.53 -2.20 26.56
CA SER A 205 -0.14 -3.59 26.37
C SER A 205 0.71 -4.13 27.54
N ARG A 206 0.89 -5.45 27.57
CA ARG A 206 1.75 -6.12 28.55
C ARG A 206 3.17 -5.55 28.57
N TYR A 207 3.68 -5.03 27.46
CA TYR A 207 5.03 -4.45 27.37
C TYR A 207 5.17 -3.15 28.15
N GLU A 208 4.08 -2.43 28.44
CA GLU A 208 4.06 -1.27 29.34
C GLU A 208 3.75 -1.64 30.79
N THR A 209 2.95 -2.69 31.00
CA THR A 209 2.29 -2.96 32.30
C THR A 209 2.90 -4.10 33.09
N ASP A 210 3.46 -5.13 32.44
CA ASP A 210 4.08 -6.28 33.09
C ASP A 210 5.53 -5.96 33.48
N PRO A 211 5.91 -6.14 34.77
CA PRO A 211 7.27 -5.94 35.25
C PRO A 211 8.35 -6.72 34.50
N GLN A 212 8.01 -7.83 33.86
CA GLN A 212 8.91 -8.64 33.04
C GLN A 212 9.51 -7.82 31.90
N PHE A 213 8.75 -6.91 31.31
CA PHE A 213 9.14 -6.08 30.17
C PHE A 213 9.60 -4.67 30.57
N LYS A 214 9.96 -4.49 31.84
CA LYS A 214 10.40 -3.19 32.34
C LYS A 214 11.60 -2.66 31.55
N GLY A 215 11.42 -1.51 30.90
CA GLY A 215 12.47 -0.84 30.12
C GLY A 215 12.48 -1.21 28.63
N TRP A 216 11.58 -2.07 28.19
CA TRP A 216 11.47 -2.46 26.79
C TRP A 216 10.84 -1.37 25.92
N VAL A 217 9.98 -0.54 26.49
CA VAL A 217 9.34 0.58 25.79
C VAL A 217 9.82 1.92 26.34
N ARG A 218 9.95 2.91 25.45
CA ARG A 218 10.37 4.27 25.79
C ARG A 218 9.26 5.00 26.55
N LYS A 219 9.64 5.72 27.59
CA LYS A 219 8.68 6.52 28.38
C LYS A 219 8.53 7.95 27.89
N LYS A 220 9.46 8.43 27.08
CA LYS A 220 9.52 9.81 26.64
C LYS A 220 8.86 9.95 25.28
N LEU A 221 7.82 10.78 25.23
CA LEU A 221 7.27 11.27 23.98
C LEU A 221 8.26 12.24 23.32
N THR A 222 8.71 11.94 22.11
CA THR A 222 9.61 12.79 21.32
C THR A 222 8.88 13.21 20.04
N ASP A 223 9.14 14.43 19.58
CA ASP A 223 8.63 14.91 18.28
C ASP A 223 9.33 14.13 17.15
N CYS A 224 8.57 13.37 16.38
CA CYS A 224 9.07 12.56 15.29
C CYS A 224 9.68 13.38 14.14
N SER A 225 9.40 14.67 14.05
CA SER A 225 10.08 15.55 13.09
C SER A 225 11.52 15.87 13.50
N ALA A 226 11.83 15.79 14.80
CA ALA A 226 13.16 16.05 15.33
C ALA A 226 14.01 14.77 15.42
N ASP A 227 13.40 13.66 15.78
CA ASP A 227 14.04 12.34 15.87
C ASP A 227 13.03 11.24 15.52
N PRO A 228 13.10 10.67 14.32
CA PRO A 228 12.15 9.64 13.90
C PRO A 228 12.33 8.30 14.63
N ILE A 229 13.52 8.00 15.20
CA ILE A 229 13.81 6.70 15.80
C ILE A 229 13.33 6.61 17.26
N THR A 230 13.48 7.69 18.03
CA THR A 230 13.11 7.67 19.46
C THR A 230 11.74 8.29 19.74
N CYS A 231 10.94 8.55 18.71
CA CYS A 231 9.62 9.14 18.84
C CYS A 231 8.52 8.09 18.97
N GLN A 232 7.45 8.45 19.68
CA GLN A 232 6.24 7.64 19.79
C GLN A 232 5.26 7.99 18.65
N VAL A 233 5.21 7.17 17.61
CA VAL A 233 4.27 7.34 16.50
C VAL A 233 2.83 7.25 17.02
N GLY A 234 2.06 8.33 16.87
CA GLY A 234 0.69 8.39 17.38
C GLY A 234 0.56 8.25 18.92
N GLY A 235 1.66 8.30 19.67
CA GLY A 235 1.69 8.06 21.11
C GLY A 235 1.66 6.58 21.49
N LEU A 236 1.90 5.67 20.56
CA LEU A 236 2.03 4.23 20.79
C LEU A 236 3.29 3.92 21.60
N PRO A 237 3.29 2.87 22.45
CA PRO A 237 4.48 2.45 23.20
C PRO A 237 5.60 2.03 22.27
N ASP A 238 6.64 2.83 22.18
CA ASP A 238 7.77 2.69 21.28
C ASP A 238 8.84 1.78 21.89
N PHE A 239 9.24 0.71 21.19
CA PHE A 239 10.24 -0.23 21.66
C PHE A 239 11.66 0.35 21.61
N VAL A 240 12.50 -0.05 22.56
CA VAL A 240 13.95 0.19 22.55
C VAL A 240 14.60 -0.88 21.66
N THR A 241 14.40 -0.76 20.34
CA THR A 241 14.88 -1.76 19.37
C THR A 241 16.40 -1.85 19.28
N GLU A 242 17.14 -0.88 19.83
CA GLU A 242 18.60 -0.89 19.98
C GLU A 242 19.07 -1.81 21.13
N ASP A 243 18.15 -2.22 22.05
CA ASP A 243 18.46 -3.24 23.05
C ASP A 243 18.45 -4.63 22.41
N PRO A 244 19.56 -5.38 22.45
CA PRO A 244 19.64 -6.70 21.82
C PRO A 244 18.62 -7.69 22.34
N THR A 245 18.15 -7.56 23.60
CA THR A 245 17.14 -8.46 24.18
C THR A 245 15.77 -8.19 23.58
N VAL A 246 15.45 -6.90 23.38
CA VAL A 246 14.19 -6.48 22.73
C VAL A 246 14.19 -6.89 21.26
N ALA A 247 15.27 -6.57 20.55
CA ALA A 247 15.42 -6.94 19.15
C ALA A 247 15.32 -8.46 18.94
N ASP A 248 16.03 -9.26 19.75
CA ASP A 248 16.00 -10.72 19.66
C ASP A 248 14.60 -11.29 19.88
N TYR A 249 13.86 -10.79 20.87
CA TYR A 249 12.49 -11.21 21.11
C TYR A 249 11.55 -10.91 19.94
N LEU A 250 11.59 -9.69 19.43
CA LEU A 250 10.73 -9.24 18.33
C LEU A 250 11.02 -10.05 17.05
N LEU A 251 12.30 -10.18 16.69
CA LEU A 251 12.74 -10.92 15.51
C LEU A 251 12.43 -12.41 15.62
N THR A 252 12.73 -13.04 16.77
CA THR A 252 12.46 -14.46 16.97
C THR A 252 10.97 -14.78 16.93
N SER A 253 10.12 -13.92 17.52
CA SER A 253 8.67 -14.12 17.53
C SER A 253 8.08 -14.07 16.13
N THR A 254 8.43 -13.07 15.33
CA THR A 254 7.83 -12.87 14.00
C THR A 254 8.41 -13.82 12.94
N ILE A 255 9.73 -14.01 12.93
CA ILE A 255 10.39 -14.97 12.01
C ILE A 255 9.91 -16.39 12.32
N GLY A 256 9.76 -16.75 13.62
CA GLY A 256 9.23 -18.04 14.01
C GLY A 256 7.79 -18.30 13.52
N ILE A 257 6.93 -17.27 13.48
CA ILE A 257 5.60 -17.40 12.84
C ILE A 257 5.76 -17.68 11.34
N ALA A 258 6.62 -16.92 10.64
CA ALA A 258 6.86 -17.13 9.22
C ALA A 258 7.37 -18.54 8.90
N GLU A 259 8.35 -19.05 9.67
CA GLU A 259 8.88 -20.41 9.51
C GLU A 259 7.80 -21.49 9.68
N ARG A 260 6.92 -21.32 10.70
CA ARG A 260 5.87 -22.32 10.97
C ARG A 260 4.70 -22.26 10.00
N THR A 261 4.46 -21.12 9.38
CA THR A 261 3.29 -20.88 8.51
C THR A 261 3.61 -20.85 7.03
N GLY A 262 4.88 -20.62 6.67
CA GLY A 262 5.34 -20.66 5.28
C GLY A 262 4.97 -19.43 4.45
N VAL A 263 4.74 -18.26 5.07
CA VAL A 263 4.53 -16.98 4.34
C VAL A 263 5.78 -16.64 3.51
N ASP A 264 5.60 -15.93 2.40
CA ASP A 264 6.64 -15.67 1.39
C ASP A 264 7.41 -14.37 1.62
N GLY A 265 7.00 -13.57 2.57
CA GLY A 265 7.66 -12.31 2.88
C GLY A 265 6.92 -11.49 3.92
N PHE A 266 7.53 -10.36 4.25
CA PHE A 266 6.96 -9.36 5.16
C PHE A 266 6.69 -8.03 4.46
N ARG A 267 5.58 -7.40 4.80
CA ARG A 267 5.45 -5.94 4.72
C ARG A 267 5.87 -5.39 6.08
N LEU A 268 6.82 -4.48 6.08
CA LEU A 268 7.46 -3.95 7.28
C LEU A 268 6.90 -2.56 7.59
N ASP A 269 6.18 -2.46 8.70
CA ASP A 269 5.57 -1.23 9.18
C ASP A 269 6.63 -0.26 9.73
N THR A 270 6.41 1.04 9.55
CA THR A 270 7.16 2.13 10.22
C THR A 270 8.69 2.03 10.13
N VAL A 271 9.24 1.56 9.00
CA VAL A 271 10.67 1.25 8.82
C VAL A 271 11.60 2.40 9.20
N LYS A 272 11.25 3.64 8.88
CA LYS A 272 12.08 4.82 9.19
C LYS A 272 12.16 5.17 10.69
N HIS A 273 11.36 4.50 11.52
CA HIS A 273 11.30 4.70 12.96
C HIS A 273 12.16 3.71 13.75
N ILE A 274 12.93 2.88 13.05
CA ILE A 274 13.87 1.90 13.61
C ILE A 274 15.23 2.10 12.94
N ASP A 275 16.31 1.90 13.68
CA ASP A 275 17.67 2.12 13.21
C ASP A 275 18.15 1.05 12.21
N HIS A 276 19.12 1.40 11.37
CA HIS A 276 19.68 0.52 10.33
C HIS A 276 20.27 -0.79 10.89
N PRO A 277 21.01 -0.82 12.02
CA PRO A 277 21.51 -2.08 12.58
C PRO A 277 20.44 -3.11 12.86
N PHE A 278 19.24 -2.71 13.31
CA PHE A 278 18.11 -3.63 13.49
C PHE A 278 17.68 -4.24 12.16
N TRP A 279 17.56 -3.43 11.09
CA TRP A 279 17.15 -3.91 9.77
C TRP A 279 18.17 -4.83 9.12
N GLN A 280 19.46 -4.57 9.34
CA GLN A 280 20.54 -5.45 8.88
C GLN A 280 20.46 -6.82 9.57
N GLU A 281 20.25 -6.84 10.88
CA GLU A 281 20.06 -8.08 11.64
C GLU A 281 18.76 -8.80 11.20
N HIS A 282 17.65 -8.05 11.03
CA HIS A 282 16.40 -8.58 10.51
C HIS A 282 16.61 -9.27 9.16
N ARG A 283 17.29 -8.60 8.22
CA ARG A 283 17.61 -9.16 6.92
C ARG A 283 18.45 -10.44 7.02
N ALA A 284 19.48 -10.41 7.82
CA ALA A 284 20.36 -11.56 8.02
C ALA A 284 19.60 -12.78 8.57
N ARG A 285 18.74 -12.55 9.58
CA ARG A 285 17.95 -13.64 10.19
C ARG A 285 16.85 -14.16 9.25
N THR A 286 16.14 -13.29 8.56
CA THR A 286 15.10 -13.73 7.61
C THR A 286 15.71 -14.53 6.46
N ARG A 287 16.85 -14.12 5.92
CA ARG A 287 17.57 -14.88 4.88
C ARG A 287 18.06 -16.24 5.39
N ALA A 288 18.58 -16.29 6.62
CA ALA A 288 19.05 -17.54 7.21
C ALA A 288 17.90 -18.55 7.45
N ALA A 289 16.72 -18.07 7.85
CA ALA A 289 15.57 -18.88 8.16
C ALA A 289 14.76 -19.28 6.92
N MET A 290 14.51 -18.33 6.02
CA MET A 290 13.54 -18.46 4.93
C MET A 290 14.17 -18.50 3.53
N GLY A 291 15.48 -18.21 3.39
CA GLY A 291 16.17 -18.16 2.10
C GLY A 291 16.09 -16.79 1.42
N ASP A 292 16.80 -16.68 0.28
CA ASP A 292 17.01 -15.38 -0.40
C ASP A 292 15.76 -14.84 -1.11
N ASP A 293 14.78 -15.68 -1.41
CA ASP A 293 13.54 -15.30 -2.07
C ASP A 293 12.48 -14.70 -1.11
N PHE A 294 12.72 -14.76 0.21
CA PHE A 294 11.81 -14.17 1.19
C PHE A 294 11.78 -12.65 1.05
N PHE A 295 10.63 -12.08 0.74
CA PHE A 295 10.49 -10.71 0.28
C PHE A 295 10.25 -9.71 1.40
N LEU A 296 10.98 -8.59 1.39
CA LEU A 296 10.87 -7.52 2.38
C LEU A 296 10.38 -6.23 1.72
N LEU A 297 9.11 -5.90 1.96
CA LEU A 297 8.45 -4.69 1.45
C LEU A 297 8.37 -3.63 2.55
N ALA A 298 9.15 -2.56 2.42
CA ALA A 298 9.26 -1.50 3.41
C ALA A 298 8.16 -0.43 3.32
N GLU A 299 7.56 -0.10 4.46
CA GLU A 299 6.86 1.16 4.62
C GLU A 299 7.81 2.22 5.17
N VAL A 300 8.35 3.04 4.28
CA VAL A 300 9.07 4.26 4.61
C VAL A 300 8.15 5.43 4.30
N TRP A 301 7.47 5.99 5.29
CA TRP A 301 6.49 7.07 5.07
C TRP A 301 7.10 8.26 4.33
N GLY A 302 6.50 8.59 3.17
CA GLY A 302 7.03 9.57 2.23
C GLY A 302 8.07 9.01 1.25
N GLY A 303 8.18 7.69 1.15
CA GLY A 303 9.09 6.97 0.24
C GLY A 303 8.94 7.38 -1.23
N SER A 304 10.05 7.34 -1.92
CA SER A 304 10.19 7.52 -3.37
C SER A 304 11.48 6.81 -3.81
N ALA A 305 11.73 6.67 -5.09
CA ALA A 305 12.96 6.05 -5.59
C ALA A 305 14.24 6.62 -4.95
N THR A 306 14.25 7.91 -4.62
CA THR A 306 15.42 8.56 -3.98
C THR A 306 15.46 8.34 -2.47
N VAL A 307 14.30 8.41 -1.81
CA VAL A 307 14.22 8.25 -0.35
C VAL A 307 14.52 6.80 0.05
N LEU A 308 14.00 5.85 -0.70
CA LEU A 308 14.18 4.41 -0.42
C LEU A 308 15.62 3.92 -0.63
N ASP A 309 16.45 4.66 -1.37
CA ASP A 309 17.84 4.29 -1.64
C ASP A 309 18.69 4.17 -0.37
N GLU A 310 18.31 4.85 0.70
CA GLU A 310 18.95 4.77 2.02
C GLU A 310 18.92 3.33 2.59
N TRP A 311 17.81 2.62 2.42
CA TRP A 311 17.66 1.21 2.85
C TRP A 311 18.16 0.21 1.80
N PHE A 312 18.10 0.59 0.51
CA PHE A 312 18.57 -0.27 -0.59
C PHE A 312 20.09 -0.35 -0.67
N VAL A 313 20.80 0.74 -0.39
CA VAL A 313 22.27 0.77 -0.43
C VAL A 313 22.90 -0.17 0.60
N ASN A 314 22.23 -0.40 1.72
CA ASN A 314 22.66 -1.29 2.79
C ASN A 314 22.09 -2.72 2.64
N ASP A 315 21.35 -2.99 1.58
CA ASP A 315 20.66 -4.26 1.32
C ASP A 315 19.70 -4.70 2.48
N GLU A 316 19.01 -3.74 3.09
CA GLU A 316 18.12 -4.00 4.23
C GLU A 316 16.72 -4.45 3.80
N MET A 317 16.26 -3.99 2.62
CA MET A 317 14.93 -4.23 2.08
C MET A 317 15.01 -4.64 0.60
N ASP A 318 13.98 -5.29 0.07
CA ASP A 318 13.88 -5.61 -1.36
C ASP A 318 13.06 -4.57 -2.13
N SER A 319 12.10 -3.96 -1.45
CA SER A 319 11.15 -3.01 -2.04
C SER A 319 10.68 -1.99 -1.01
N GLY A 320 10.10 -0.90 -1.50
CA GLY A 320 9.43 0.08 -0.66
C GLY A 320 8.37 0.83 -1.43
N PHE A 321 7.41 1.45 -0.69
CA PHE A 321 6.31 2.18 -1.29
C PHE A 321 6.73 3.54 -1.85
N ASP A 322 6.34 3.83 -3.09
CA ASP A 322 6.31 5.19 -3.65
C ASP A 322 5.02 5.89 -3.24
N PHE A 323 5.07 6.62 -2.15
CA PHE A 323 3.93 7.37 -1.58
C PHE A 323 3.45 8.52 -2.48
N THR A 324 4.25 8.92 -3.47
CA THR A 324 3.89 10.02 -4.35
C THR A 324 3.06 9.57 -5.56
N PHE A 325 2.95 8.25 -5.79
CA PHE A 325 2.33 7.71 -7.01
C PHE A 325 0.84 8.05 -7.11
N SER A 326 0.05 7.73 -6.08
CA SER A 326 -1.40 7.97 -6.07
C SER A 326 -1.74 9.45 -6.32
N GLY A 327 -1.12 10.36 -5.56
CA GLY A 327 -1.32 11.80 -5.70
C GLY A 327 -0.89 12.34 -7.07
N SER A 328 0.21 11.82 -7.64
CA SER A 328 0.70 12.20 -8.96
C SER A 328 -0.27 11.77 -10.07
N CYS A 329 -0.77 10.52 -10.01
CA CYS A 329 -1.77 10.01 -10.96
C CYS A 329 -3.06 10.83 -10.90
N ARG A 330 -3.62 11.04 -9.70
CA ARG A 330 -4.83 11.83 -9.49
C ARG A 330 -4.66 13.26 -10.01
N SER A 331 -3.57 13.92 -9.66
CA SER A 331 -3.28 15.28 -10.14
C SER A 331 -3.18 15.34 -11.66
N PHE A 332 -2.59 14.31 -12.28
CA PHE A 332 -2.52 14.23 -13.74
C PHE A 332 -3.91 14.07 -14.36
N VAL A 333 -4.71 13.08 -13.95
CA VAL A 333 -6.02 12.81 -14.58
C VAL A 333 -7.06 13.91 -14.31
N GLU A 334 -6.89 14.68 -13.25
CA GLU A 334 -7.71 15.88 -12.96
C GLU A 334 -7.27 17.14 -13.75
N GLY A 335 -6.24 17.04 -14.58
CA GLY A 335 -5.70 18.19 -15.30
C GLY A 335 -4.92 19.18 -14.43
N LYS A 336 -4.56 18.81 -13.21
CA LYS A 336 -3.74 19.61 -12.31
C LYS A 336 -2.27 19.52 -12.72
N GLY A 337 -1.70 20.60 -13.15
CA GLY A 337 -0.33 20.65 -13.67
C GLY A 337 -0.19 20.23 -15.14
N ARG A 338 1.03 20.41 -15.67
CA ARG A 338 1.35 20.10 -17.07
C ARG A 338 1.64 18.63 -17.27
N THR A 339 1.23 18.06 -18.40
CA THR A 339 1.48 16.67 -18.82
C THR A 339 2.96 16.29 -18.71
N ILE A 340 3.88 17.19 -19.12
CA ILE A 340 5.33 17.00 -19.00
C ILE A 340 5.80 16.75 -17.55
N ALA A 341 5.13 17.33 -16.54
CA ALA A 341 5.53 17.16 -15.16
C ALA A 341 5.26 15.73 -14.68
N PHE A 342 4.12 15.16 -15.08
CA PHE A 342 3.81 13.76 -14.77
C PHE A 342 4.71 12.80 -15.56
N ALA A 343 4.98 13.07 -16.83
CA ALA A 343 5.93 12.30 -17.64
C ALA A 343 7.34 12.29 -17.00
N ALA A 344 7.81 13.44 -16.52
CA ALA A 344 9.10 13.53 -15.82
C ALA A 344 9.09 12.82 -14.45
N TYR A 345 7.93 12.75 -13.78
CA TYR A 345 7.78 11.97 -12.57
C TYR A 345 7.91 10.46 -12.86
N LEU A 346 7.23 9.95 -13.90
CA LEU A 346 7.37 8.55 -14.31
C LEU A 346 8.82 8.19 -14.64
N GLU A 347 9.53 9.09 -15.35
CA GLU A 347 10.97 8.91 -15.67
C GLU A 347 11.86 8.84 -14.41
N LYS A 348 11.56 9.65 -13.36
CA LYS A 348 12.31 9.61 -12.10
C LYS A 348 12.17 8.29 -11.37
N ARG A 349 11.04 7.59 -11.49
CA ARG A 349 10.82 6.29 -10.84
C ARG A 349 11.81 5.23 -11.35
N HIS A 350 12.28 5.35 -12.59
CA HIS A 350 13.30 4.48 -13.17
C HIS A 350 14.73 4.71 -12.63
N ARG A 351 14.89 5.60 -11.63
CA ARG A 351 16.14 5.79 -10.89
C ARG A 351 16.20 4.95 -9.61
N VAL A 352 15.25 4.06 -9.40
CA VAL A 352 15.36 3.06 -8.35
C VAL A 352 16.64 2.24 -8.59
N ARG A 353 17.34 1.89 -7.52
CA ARG A 353 18.58 1.11 -7.58
C ARG A 353 18.32 -0.24 -8.25
N ASP A 354 19.22 -0.65 -9.13
CA ASP A 354 19.15 -1.95 -9.82
C ASP A 354 19.02 -3.10 -8.83
N GLY A 355 18.11 -4.02 -9.07
CA GLY A 355 17.81 -5.16 -8.22
C GLY A 355 16.84 -4.88 -7.06
N TYR A 356 16.31 -3.65 -6.94
CA TYR A 356 15.30 -3.26 -5.95
C TYR A 356 14.03 -2.77 -6.64
N TYR A 357 12.90 -2.79 -5.92
CA TYR A 357 11.60 -2.49 -6.49
C TYR A 357 10.93 -1.30 -5.79
N LEU A 358 10.14 -0.56 -6.57
CA LEU A 358 9.11 0.33 -6.01
C LEU A 358 7.79 -0.42 -5.97
N ALA A 359 7.09 -0.41 -4.85
CA ALA A 359 5.67 -0.75 -4.79
C ALA A 359 4.83 0.54 -4.86
N HIS A 360 3.62 0.46 -5.42
CA HIS A 360 2.75 1.62 -5.49
C HIS A 360 1.28 1.22 -5.48
N TYR A 361 0.48 2.02 -4.80
CA TYR A 361 -0.97 1.85 -4.68
C TYR A 361 -1.71 3.11 -5.13
N LEU A 362 -3.00 3.00 -5.35
CA LEU A 362 -3.90 4.14 -5.55
C LEU A 362 -4.59 4.51 -4.22
N SER A 363 -5.04 3.52 -3.46
CA SER A 363 -5.62 3.67 -2.12
C SER A 363 -4.90 2.78 -1.11
N SER A 364 -4.97 3.15 0.18
CA SER A 364 -4.50 2.30 1.28
C SER A 364 -5.41 2.43 2.50
N HIS A 365 -5.09 1.68 3.55
CA HIS A 365 -5.80 1.76 4.83
C HIS A 365 -5.43 3.04 5.64
N ASP A 366 -4.36 3.73 5.29
CA ASP A 366 -3.86 4.93 5.95
C ASP A 366 -4.14 6.22 5.17
N GLU A 367 -4.51 6.09 3.90
CA GLU A 367 -4.80 7.22 3.03
C GLU A 367 -6.26 7.21 2.54
N PRO A 368 -6.76 8.36 2.06
CA PRO A 368 -8.09 8.42 1.45
C PRO A 368 -8.22 7.47 0.25
N MET A 369 -9.43 6.96 0.03
CA MET A 369 -9.74 6.21 -1.19
C MET A 369 -9.54 7.09 -2.43
N ALA A 370 -8.78 6.61 -3.42
CA ALA A 370 -8.49 7.38 -4.64
C ALA A 370 -9.78 7.74 -5.42
N LEU A 371 -10.73 6.82 -5.47
CA LEU A 371 -12.03 7.07 -6.10
C LEU A 371 -12.81 8.22 -5.41
N TYR A 372 -12.73 8.31 -4.07
CA TYR A 372 -13.31 9.43 -3.32
C TYR A 372 -12.61 10.76 -3.65
N GLU A 373 -11.29 10.77 -3.65
CA GLU A 373 -10.48 11.95 -3.99
C GLU A 373 -10.74 12.47 -5.42
N LEU A 374 -11.14 11.57 -6.33
CA LEU A 374 -11.58 11.88 -7.70
C LEU A 374 -13.06 12.25 -7.80
N GLY A 375 -13.77 12.45 -6.66
CA GLY A 375 -15.19 12.77 -6.64
C GLY A 375 -16.08 11.64 -7.14
N TYR A 376 -15.66 10.40 -6.98
CA TYR A 376 -16.32 9.18 -7.50
C TYR A 376 -16.44 9.14 -9.04
N ASP A 377 -15.56 9.85 -9.75
CA ASP A 377 -15.44 9.81 -11.21
C ASP A 377 -14.69 8.52 -11.61
N VAL A 378 -15.45 7.51 -12.06
CA VAL A 378 -14.94 6.20 -12.42
C VAL A 378 -14.05 6.24 -13.67
N ASP A 379 -14.28 7.17 -14.61
CA ASP A 379 -13.46 7.27 -15.82
C ASP A 379 -12.07 7.81 -15.49
N LYS A 380 -11.96 8.82 -14.61
CA LYS A 380 -10.67 9.26 -14.06
C LYS A 380 -9.98 8.16 -13.28
N PHE A 381 -10.75 7.40 -12.49
CA PHE A 381 -10.18 6.30 -11.72
C PHE A 381 -9.64 5.19 -12.64
N ARG A 382 -10.36 4.82 -13.71
CA ARG A 382 -9.85 3.90 -14.76
C ARG A 382 -8.53 4.33 -15.36
N MET A 383 -8.35 5.63 -15.64
CA MET A 383 -7.06 6.14 -16.11
C MET A 383 -5.95 5.98 -15.06
N CYS A 384 -6.24 6.21 -13.77
CA CYS A 384 -5.28 5.95 -12.69
C CYS A 384 -4.91 4.46 -12.62
N VAL A 385 -5.88 3.56 -12.75
CA VAL A 385 -5.65 2.10 -12.79
C VAL A 385 -4.77 1.70 -13.98
N ALA A 386 -5.04 2.25 -15.16
CA ALA A 386 -4.20 1.99 -16.33
C ALA A 386 -2.75 2.47 -16.11
N LEU A 387 -2.56 3.66 -15.53
CA LEU A 387 -1.24 4.17 -15.17
C LEU A 387 -0.57 3.30 -14.10
N GLN A 388 -1.32 2.77 -13.13
CA GLN A 388 -0.81 1.84 -12.12
C GLN A 388 -0.28 0.55 -12.78
N MET A 389 -1.05 -0.05 -13.68
CA MET A 389 -0.69 -1.32 -14.32
C MET A 389 0.39 -1.18 -15.40
N THR A 390 0.61 0.03 -15.94
CA THR A 390 1.61 0.27 -17.00
C THR A 390 2.89 0.95 -16.50
N SER A 391 2.93 1.38 -15.25
CA SER A 391 4.13 1.98 -14.63
C SER A 391 5.12 0.92 -14.13
N LEU A 392 6.39 1.33 -13.97
CA LEU A 392 7.41 0.54 -13.31
C LEU A 392 7.05 0.28 -11.86
N GLY A 393 7.41 -0.90 -11.35
CA GLY A 393 7.25 -1.30 -9.96
C GLY A 393 6.06 -2.24 -9.75
N ILE A 394 5.84 -2.63 -8.51
CA ILE A 394 4.84 -3.62 -8.10
C ILE A 394 3.52 -2.89 -7.79
N PRO A 395 2.45 -3.09 -8.58
CA PRO A 395 1.14 -2.53 -8.25
C PRO A 395 0.55 -3.23 -7.02
N VAL A 396 0.00 -2.44 -6.10
CA VAL A 396 -0.73 -2.92 -4.93
C VAL A 396 -2.18 -2.46 -5.03
N ILE A 397 -3.11 -3.39 -5.07
CA ILE A 397 -4.55 -3.16 -5.16
C ILE A 397 -5.12 -3.26 -3.75
N TYR A 398 -5.71 -2.18 -3.24
CA TYR A 398 -6.37 -2.19 -1.94
C TYR A 398 -7.75 -2.82 -2.07
N TYR A 399 -8.09 -3.80 -1.20
CA TYR A 399 -9.30 -4.60 -1.31
C TYR A 399 -10.56 -3.76 -1.57
N GLY A 400 -11.33 -4.19 -2.54
CA GLY A 400 -12.59 -3.57 -2.94
C GLY A 400 -12.44 -2.33 -3.83
N GLU A 401 -11.26 -1.78 -4.06
CA GLU A 401 -11.12 -0.68 -5.03
C GLU A 401 -11.37 -1.16 -6.47
N GLU A 402 -11.11 -2.43 -6.75
CA GLU A 402 -11.39 -3.07 -8.04
C GLU A 402 -12.88 -3.21 -8.35
N VAL A 403 -13.73 -3.07 -7.35
CA VAL A 403 -15.20 -3.12 -7.46
C VAL A 403 -15.87 -1.81 -7.01
N ALA A 404 -15.12 -0.71 -7.04
CA ALA A 404 -15.56 0.65 -6.67
C ALA A 404 -16.13 0.75 -5.23
N ARG A 405 -15.51 0.06 -4.26
CA ARG A 405 -15.90 0.13 -2.85
C ARG A 405 -15.96 1.59 -2.38
N LYS A 406 -17.13 1.98 -1.91
CA LYS A 406 -17.35 3.33 -1.42
C LYS A 406 -16.73 3.53 -0.04
N GLY A 407 -15.89 4.53 0.08
CA GLY A 407 -15.24 4.97 1.30
C GLY A 407 -14.56 6.31 1.03
N SER A 408 -14.17 7.02 2.08
CA SER A 408 -13.51 8.32 1.97
C SER A 408 -12.18 8.32 2.73
N VAL A 409 -12.09 9.11 3.78
CA VAL A 409 -10.99 9.14 4.75
C VAL A 409 -11.24 8.14 5.88
N TRP A 410 -10.25 7.94 6.75
CA TRP A 410 -10.44 7.18 7.99
C TRP A 410 -11.67 7.67 8.79
N PRO A 411 -12.50 6.77 9.33
CA PRO A 411 -12.39 5.31 9.30
C PRO A 411 -13.10 4.65 8.10
N THR A 412 -13.74 5.41 7.20
CA THR A 412 -14.57 4.85 6.12
C THR A 412 -13.78 4.28 4.96
N ASN A 413 -12.47 4.58 4.85
CA ASN A 413 -11.55 3.90 3.94
C ASN A 413 -11.33 2.42 4.30
N ARG A 414 -11.77 1.97 5.51
CA ARG A 414 -11.66 0.60 6.01
C ARG A 414 -13.02 -0.11 6.09
N LYS A 415 -13.98 0.24 5.21
CA LYS A 415 -15.27 -0.46 5.10
C LYS A 415 -15.09 -1.91 4.62
N ASN A 416 -16.12 -2.73 4.88
CA ASN A 416 -16.13 -4.12 4.45
C ASN A 416 -15.96 -4.28 2.94
N MET A 417 -15.37 -5.40 2.52
CA MET A 417 -15.33 -5.81 1.11
C MET A 417 -16.76 -5.92 0.57
N PRO A 418 -17.10 -5.28 -0.55
CA PRO A 418 -18.41 -5.44 -1.17
C PRO A 418 -18.53 -6.85 -1.77
N TRP A 419 -19.52 -7.63 -1.30
CA TRP A 419 -19.75 -8.98 -1.81
C TRP A 419 -21.02 -9.12 -2.66
N GLY A 420 -21.76 -8.02 -2.87
CA GLY A 420 -22.99 -8.02 -3.64
C GLY A 420 -24.05 -8.94 -3.03
N GLU A 421 -24.76 -9.68 -3.85
CA GLU A 421 -25.79 -10.64 -3.42
C GLU A 421 -25.21 -11.94 -2.83
N ARG A 422 -23.89 -12.14 -2.86
CA ARG A 422 -23.25 -13.31 -2.26
C ARG A 422 -23.40 -13.27 -0.74
N ASP A 423 -23.72 -14.42 -0.13
CA ASP A 423 -23.80 -14.55 1.33
C ASP A 423 -22.41 -14.69 1.94
N VAL A 424 -21.60 -13.63 1.80
CA VAL A 424 -20.25 -13.53 2.38
C VAL A 424 -20.22 -12.35 3.34
N ARG A 425 -20.15 -12.63 4.63
CA ARG A 425 -20.03 -11.60 5.67
C ARG A 425 -18.59 -11.09 5.76
N PRO A 426 -18.40 -9.88 6.26
CA PRO A 426 -19.40 -8.91 6.74
C PRO A 426 -20.00 -8.04 5.62
N GLY A 427 -19.61 -8.19 4.36
CA GLY A 427 -19.95 -7.30 3.26
C GLY A 427 -21.08 -7.77 2.34
N ASN A 428 -21.87 -8.79 2.74
CA ASN A 428 -23.04 -9.23 1.97
C ASN A 428 -24.06 -8.10 1.77
N GLY A 429 -24.66 -8.03 0.57
CA GLY A 429 -25.61 -6.97 0.19
C GLY A 429 -24.98 -5.64 -0.20
N VAL A 430 -23.66 -5.46 -0.11
CA VAL A 430 -22.97 -4.24 -0.54
C VAL A 430 -22.69 -4.29 -2.03
N GLU A 431 -23.13 -3.25 -2.75
CA GLU A 431 -22.99 -3.16 -4.22
C GLU A 431 -21.54 -3.18 -4.72
N ARG A 432 -21.35 -3.77 -5.89
CA ARG A 432 -20.08 -3.92 -6.60
C ARG A 432 -20.18 -3.39 -8.04
N ASP A 433 -19.12 -2.80 -8.55
CA ASP A 433 -18.96 -2.47 -9.97
C ASP A 433 -18.16 -3.57 -10.69
N GLU A 434 -18.87 -4.54 -11.27
CA GLU A 434 -18.22 -5.62 -12.03
C GLU A 434 -17.59 -5.14 -13.34
N SER A 435 -18.03 -4.00 -13.88
CA SER A 435 -17.40 -3.42 -15.08
C SER A 435 -16.01 -2.86 -14.80
N LEU A 436 -15.84 -2.26 -13.62
CA LEU A 436 -14.52 -1.81 -13.17
C LEU A 436 -13.61 -3.02 -12.86
N ARG A 437 -14.16 -4.07 -12.23
CA ARG A 437 -13.43 -5.31 -11.99
C ARG A 437 -12.92 -5.95 -13.29
N ALA A 438 -13.78 -6.04 -14.28
CA ALA A 438 -13.39 -6.57 -15.60
C ALA A 438 -12.28 -5.71 -16.26
N TYR A 439 -12.32 -4.39 -16.03
CA TYR A 439 -11.25 -3.49 -16.49
C TYR A 439 -9.92 -3.75 -15.79
N TYR A 440 -9.92 -3.97 -14.46
CA TYR A 440 -8.74 -4.40 -13.72
C TYR A 440 -8.20 -5.73 -14.23
N GLN A 441 -9.05 -6.74 -14.41
CA GLN A 441 -8.66 -8.05 -14.96
C GLN A 441 -7.99 -7.90 -16.33
N LYS A 442 -8.55 -7.08 -17.22
CA LYS A 442 -7.98 -6.83 -18.55
C LYS A 442 -6.60 -6.19 -18.45
N LEU A 443 -6.41 -5.18 -17.63
CA LEU A 443 -5.11 -4.51 -17.46
C LEU A 443 -4.08 -5.40 -16.77
N ILE A 444 -4.49 -6.18 -15.79
CA ILE A 444 -3.64 -7.18 -15.13
C ILE A 444 -3.18 -8.23 -16.16
N GLN A 445 -4.08 -8.72 -16.98
CA GLN A 445 -3.73 -9.68 -18.03
C GLN A 445 -2.72 -9.07 -19.03
N ILE A 446 -2.97 -7.82 -19.49
CA ILE A 446 -2.03 -7.10 -20.37
C ILE A 446 -0.65 -6.98 -19.69
N ARG A 447 -0.61 -6.61 -18.40
CA ARG A 447 0.65 -6.51 -17.66
C ARG A 447 1.40 -7.83 -17.55
N ARG A 448 0.69 -8.93 -17.36
CA ARG A 448 1.27 -10.29 -17.26
C ARG A 448 1.76 -10.81 -18.62
N ASP A 449 1.07 -10.46 -19.70
CA ASP A 449 1.44 -10.88 -21.05
C ASP A 449 2.64 -10.08 -21.61
N HIS A 450 2.88 -8.87 -21.07
CA HIS A 450 3.91 -7.96 -21.53
C HIS A 450 4.97 -7.69 -20.45
N ARG A 451 6.10 -8.39 -20.53
CA ARG A 451 7.27 -8.21 -19.66
C ARG A 451 7.77 -6.76 -19.63
N ALA A 452 7.62 -6.06 -20.73
CA ALA A 452 7.94 -4.64 -20.82
C ALA A 452 7.24 -3.81 -19.75
N LEU A 453 6.03 -4.16 -19.29
CA LEU A 453 5.29 -3.41 -18.28
C LEU A 453 5.83 -3.63 -16.85
N SER A 454 6.42 -4.79 -16.56
CA SER A 454 7.05 -5.05 -15.26
C SER A 454 8.52 -4.62 -15.22
N ARG A 455 9.31 -4.90 -16.26
CA ARG A 455 10.77 -4.78 -16.29
C ARG A 455 11.32 -3.77 -17.29
N GLY A 456 10.55 -3.41 -18.32
CA GLY A 456 11.03 -2.62 -19.45
C GLY A 456 11.41 -1.19 -19.06
N ASN A 457 12.33 -0.63 -19.83
CA ASN A 457 12.73 0.76 -19.75
C ASN A 457 11.58 1.69 -20.16
N TYR A 458 11.54 2.87 -19.56
CA TYR A 458 10.57 3.91 -19.88
C TYR A 458 11.18 4.92 -20.84
N THR A 459 10.45 5.24 -21.92
CA THR A 459 10.78 6.35 -22.81
C THR A 459 9.55 7.23 -23.01
N ARG A 460 9.68 8.50 -22.66
CA ARG A 460 8.66 9.50 -22.93
C ARG A 460 8.66 9.84 -24.41
N LEU A 461 7.49 9.67 -25.07
CA LEU A 461 7.34 9.85 -26.52
C LEU A 461 6.58 11.13 -26.88
N TYR A 462 5.47 11.43 -26.17
CA TYR A 462 4.60 12.58 -26.44
C TYR A 462 4.01 13.14 -25.14
N TRP A 463 3.91 14.48 -25.02
CA TRP A 463 3.42 15.13 -23.79
C TRP A 463 2.78 16.52 -24.03
N GLU A 464 2.18 16.73 -25.21
CA GLU A 464 1.56 18.01 -25.53
C GLU A 464 0.08 18.02 -25.17
N GLY A 465 -0.41 19.17 -24.70
CA GLY A 465 -1.78 19.33 -24.23
C GLY A 465 -2.12 18.32 -23.12
N ASP A 466 -3.20 17.59 -23.31
CA ASP A 466 -3.71 16.60 -22.36
C ASP A 466 -3.38 15.15 -22.74
N LEU A 467 -2.62 14.93 -23.83
CA LEU A 467 -2.19 13.63 -24.28
C LEU A 467 -0.77 13.34 -23.79
N LEU A 468 -0.62 12.21 -23.11
CA LEU A 468 0.67 11.61 -22.75
C LEU A 468 0.85 10.31 -23.51
N MET A 469 2.02 10.13 -24.18
CA MET A 469 2.40 8.83 -24.71
C MET A 469 3.81 8.47 -24.26
N PHE A 470 4.00 7.21 -23.89
CA PHE A 470 5.30 6.66 -23.50
C PHE A 470 5.42 5.21 -23.94
N SER A 471 6.64 4.73 -24.13
CA SER A 471 6.91 3.31 -24.35
C SER A 471 7.52 2.66 -23.12
N ARG A 472 7.28 1.37 -23.01
CA ARG A 472 7.98 0.44 -22.15
C ARG A 472 8.63 -0.60 -23.06
N VAL A 473 9.92 -0.85 -22.88
CA VAL A 473 10.70 -1.77 -23.73
C VAL A 473 11.56 -2.64 -22.82
N ASP A 474 11.33 -3.94 -22.87
CA ASP A 474 12.20 -4.95 -22.27
C ASP A 474 13.21 -5.42 -23.32
N GLU A 475 14.44 -4.93 -23.22
CA GLU A 475 15.50 -5.21 -24.19
C GLU A 475 15.93 -6.69 -24.20
N GLU A 476 15.74 -7.39 -23.08
CA GLU A 476 16.11 -8.81 -22.96
C GLU A 476 15.18 -9.72 -23.76
N SER A 477 13.86 -9.50 -23.67
CA SER A 477 12.86 -10.29 -24.41
C SER A 477 12.50 -9.71 -25.77
N GLY A 478 12.81 -8.43 -26.00
CA GLY A 478 12.34 -7.68 -27.16
C GLY A 478 10.88 -7.26 -27.07
N ASP A 479 10.21 -7.51 -25.93
CA ASP A 479 8.83 -7.06 -25.73
C ASP A 479 8.76 -5.54 -25.56
N ALA A 480 7.76 -4.92 -26.21
CA ALA A 480 7.59 -3.48 -26.17
C ALA A 480 6.12 -3.09 -26.29
N VAL A 481 5.70 -2.11 -25.53
CA VAL A 481 4.37 -1.52 -25.59
C VAL A 481 4.44 0.01 -25.64
N VAL A 482 3.44 0.63 -26.28
CA VAL A 482 3.21 2.07 -26.23
C VAL A 482 1.90 2.32 -25.50
N VAL A 483 1.93 3.19 -24.50
CA VAL A 483 0.78 3.60 -23.70
C VAL A 483 0.44 5.04 -24.05
N ALA A 484 -0.84 5.31 -24.35
CA ALA A 484 -1.36 6.63 -24.65
C ALA A 484 -2.52 6.95 -23.69
N VAL A 485 -2.42 8.05 -22.95
CA VAL A 485 -3.41 8.50 -21.96
C VAL A 485 -3.88 9.90 -22.32
N ASN A 486 -5.14 10.04 -22.67
CA ASN A 486 -5.79 11.33 -22.91
C ASN A 486 -6.67 11.71 -21.73
N ARG A 487 -6.21 12.67 -20.92
CA ARG A 487 -6.96 13.22 -19.78
C ARG A 487 -7.91 14.36 -20.17
N GLY A 488 -7.90 14.75 -21.45
CA GLY A 488 -8.71 15.86 -21.97
C GLY A 488 -10.17 15.50 -22.15
N SER A 489 -11.02 16.53 -22.29
CA SER A 489 -12.46 16.38 -22.51
C SER A 489 -12.85 16.18 -23.99
N VAL A 490 -11.88 16.15 -24.88
CA VAL A 490 -12.03 15.89 -26.31
C VAL A 490 -11.00 14.86 -26.77
N GLU A 491 -11.25 14.22 -27.91
CA GLU A 491 -10.26 13.31 -28.50
C GLU A 491 -8.96 14.06 -28.83
N ALA A 492 -7.84 13.37 -28.72
CA ALA A 492 -6.52 13.91 -29.01
C ALA A 492 -5.73 12.94 -29.91
N THR A 493 -5.05 13.51 -30.91
CA THR A 493 -4.20 12.76 -31.83
C THR A 493 -2.74 13.06 -31.56
N GLY A 494 -1.91 12.01 -31.52
CA GLY A 494 -0.46 12.11 -31.40
C GLY A 494 0.24 11.14 -32.34
N SER A 495 1.42 11.55 -32.81
CA SER A 495 2.32 10.72 -33.64
C SER A 495 3.64 10.57 -32.91
N VAL A 496 4.13 9.32 -32.82
CA VAL A 496 5.37 8.97 -32.12
C VAL A 496 6.15 7.93 -32.90
N PRO A 497 7.50 7.89 -32.77
CA PRO A 497 8.28 6.80 -33.32
C PRO A 497 7.84 5.45 -32.70
N THR A 498 7.77 4.41 -33.51
CA THR A 498 7.56 3.05 -33.00
C THR A 498 8.81 2.54 -32.29
N PRO A 499 8.67 1.74 -31.22
CA PRO A 499 9.81 1.05 -30.64
C PRO A 499 10.56 0.22 -31.69
N ALA A 500 11.88 0.29 -31.71
CA ALA A 500 12.69 -0.44 -32.69
C ALA A 500 12.45 -1.96 -32.65
N ALA A 501 12.05 -2.48 -31.47
CA ALA A 501 11.71 -3.89 -31.31
C ALA A 501 10.47 -4.35 -32.09
N TRP A 502 9.60 -3.43 -32.53
CA TRP A 502 8.35 -3.79 -33.24
C TRP A 502 8.55 -4.25 -34.67
N GLY A 503 9.56 -3.72 -35.38
CA GLY A 503 9.74 -4.01 -36.79
C GLY A 503 8.53 -3.63 -37.65
N GLU A 504 8.35 -4.32 -38.80
CA GLU A 504 7.19 -4.14 -39.67
C GLU A 504 6.08 -5.16 -39.30
N GLN A 505 5.17 -4.79 -38.42
CA GLN A 505 4.08 -5.66 -37.94
C GLN A 505 2.75 -4.90 -37.86
N VAL A 506 1.66 -5.65 -37.77
CA VAL A 506 0.32 -5.09 -37.52
C VAL A 506 0.23 -4.75 -36.03
N ILE A 507 -0.04 -3.50 -35.76
CA ILE A 507 -0.18 -3.00 -34.37
C ILE A 507 -1.61 -3.26 -33.89
N ARG A 508 -1.74 -3.73 -32.66
CA ARG A 508 -3.02 -3.98 -31.98
C ARG A 508 -3.18 -3.03 -30.80
N GLU A 509 -4.41 -2.59 -30.57
CA GLU A 509 -4.80 -1.91 -29.35
C GLU A 509 -5.35 -2.95 -28.36
N LEU A 510 -4.75 -3.07 -27.18
CA LEU A 510 -4.96 -4.20 -26.27
C LEU A 510 -6.21 -4.09 -25.39
N ILE A 511 -6.69 -2.87 -25.10
CA ILE A 511 -7.87 -2.69 -24.22
C ILE A 511 -9.16 -3.00 -25.00
N THR A 512 -9.31 -2.46 -26.20
CA THR A 512 -10.50 -2.66 -27.06
C THR A 512 -10.33 -3.73 -28.11
N GLU A 513 -9.13 -4.31 -28.26
CA GLU A 513 -8.76 -5.37 -29.20
C GLU A 513 -8.94 -4.99 -30.69
N LYS A 514 -8.87 -3.70 -30.98
CA LYS A 514 -8.94 -3.21 -32.36
C LYS A 514 -7.57 -3.29 -33.02
N GLY A 515 -7.52 -3.91 -34.19
CA GLY A 515 -6.35 -3.85 -35.05
C GLY A 515 -6.17 -2.45 -35.64
N LEU A 516 -4.92 -2.02 -35.77
CA LEU A 516 -4.52 -0.85 -36.56
C LEU A 516 -3.77 -1.31 -37.81
N GLU A 517 -3.76 -0.47 -38.85
CA GLU A 517 -2.93 -0.75 -40.01
C GLU A 517 -1.43 -0.66 -39.68
N ALA A 518 -0.60 -1.43 -40.38
CA ALA A 518 0.84 -1.47 -40.14
C ALA A 518 1.49 -0.11 -40.45
N TYR A 519 2.25 0.42 -39.53
CA TYR A 519 3.12 1.60 -39.70
C TYR A 519 4.58 1.17 -39.60
N ARG A 520 5.43 1.69 -40.47
CA ARG A 520 6.84 1.25 -40.53
C ARG A 520 7.69 1.87 -39.43
N ASP A 521 7.57 3.18 -39.24
CA ASP A 521 8.48 3.92 -38.36
C ASP A 521 7.75 4.90 -37.42
N GLU A 522 6.45 5.10 -37.59
CA GLU A 522 5.64 6.07 -36.86
C GLU A 522 4.27 5.50 -36.49
N LEU A 523 3.89 5.63 -35.25
CA LEU A 523 2.56 5.31 -34.72
C LEU A 523 1.75 6.60 -34.53
N THR A 524 0.72 6.78 -35.37
CA THR A 524 -0.25 7.87 -35.20
C THR A 524 -1.54 7.30 -34.61
N VAL A 525 -1.97 7.81 -33.48
CA VAL A 525 -3.17 7.34 -32.80
C VAL A 525 -4.06 8.50 -32.37
N THR A 526 -5.37 8.28 -32.44
CA THR A 526 -6.38 9.15 -31.85
C THR A 526 -6.95 8.47 -30.61
N VAL A 527 -6.79 9.11 -29.46
CA VAL A 527 -7.26 8.61 -28.17
C VAL A 527 -8.51 9.40 -27.77
N PRO A 528 -9.66 8.76 -27.53
CA PRO A 528 -10.86 9.43 -27.10
C PRO A 528 -10.67 10.20 -25.77
N ALA A 529 -11.61 11.10 -25.47
CA ALA A 529 -11.60 11.86 -24.24
C ALA A 529 -11.63 10.93 -23.00
N MET A 530 -10.83 11.24 -22.00
CA MET A 530 -10.80 10.52 -20.70
C MET A 530 -10.50 9.02 -20.85
N GLU A 531 -9.64 8.63 -21.78
CA GLU A 531 -9.34 7.23 -22.03
C GLU A 531 -7.84 6.93 -22.09
N THR A 532 -7.53 5.66 -21.89
CA THR A 532 -6.20 5.08 -22.09
C THR A 532 -6.24 4.05 -23.19
N ARG A 533 -5.17 3.98 -23.99
CA ARG A 533 -4.92 2.96 -25.00
C ARG A 533 -3.53 2.36 -24.81
N ILE A 534 -3.40 1.07 -25.08
CA ILE A 534 -2.14 0.33 -25.01
C ILE A 534 -1.93 -0.41 -26.32
N TYR A 535 -0.79 -0.21 -26.94
CA TYR A 535 -0.48 -0.72 -28.27
C TYR A 535 0.73 -1.66 -28.24
N THR A 536 0.65 -2.73 -29.04
CA THR A 536 1.73 -3.69 -29.28
C THR A 536 1.58 -4.27 -30.71
N PRO A 537 2.59 -4.91 -31.31
CA PRO A 537 2.48 -5.70 -32.53
C PRO A 537 1.48 -6.84 -32.44
#